data_40c58b25bf9f0f6d207050025b5bd53d
#
_entry.id   40c58b25bf9f0f6d207050025b5bd53d
#
_cell.length_a   1.000
_cell.length_b   1.000
_cell.length_c   1.000
_cell.angle_alpha   90.00
_cell.angle_beta   90.00
_cell.angle_gamma   90.00
#
_symmetry.space_group_name_H-M   'P 1'
#
loop_
_entity.id
_entity.type
_entity.pdbx_description
1 polymer ?
#
loop_
_entity_poly.entity_id
_entity_poly.type
_entity_poly.pdbx_seq_one_letter_code
_entity_poly.pdbx_strand_id
1 'polypeptide(L)' 'MAKQTTLYNHHRKPVGTATWNKRNSTVEIVYSDEIHYANTTLDFEEFDDYIARMDVKTEEMLNQITLEDLM' A
#
# COMPACT_ATOMS: atom_id res chain seq x y z
N MET A 1 1.44 -11.05 -14.85
CA MET A 1 2.46 -10.30 -14.11
C MET A 1 1.87 -9.66 -12.86
N ALA A 2 2.61 -9.65 -11.79
CA ALA A 2 2.13 -9.04 -10.54
C ALA A 2 2.27 -7.52 -10.62
N LYS A 3 1.25 -6.83 -10.17
CA LYS A 3 1.29 -5.37 -10.04
C LYS A 3 1.95 -5.03 -8.70
N GLN A 4 2.81 -4.04 -8.70
CA GLN A 4 3.52 -3.64 -7.50
C GLN A 4 3.43 -2.12 -7.32
N THR A 5 3.28 -1.67 -6.09
CA THR A 5 3.27 -0.25 -5.77
C THR A 5 4.01 -0.02 -4.46
N THR A 6 4.50 1.19 -4.28
CA THR A 6 5.14 1.59 -3.03
C THR A 6 4.09 2.11 -2.06
N LEU A 7 4.23 1.75 -0.79
CA LEU A 7 3.36 2.24 0.28
C LEU A 7 4.04 3.41 0.99
N TYR A 8 3.26 4.42 1.31
CA TYR A 8 3.74 5.64 1.97
C TYR A 8 2.98 5.87 3.26
N ASN A 9 3.66 6.41 4.27
CA ASN A 9 3.01 6.80 5.51
C ASN A 9 2.35 8.18 5.36
N HIS A 10 1.78 8.69 6.45
CA HIS A 10 1.11 10.01 6.43
C HIS A 10 2.09 11.17 6.23
N HIS A 11 3.38 10.94 6.38
CA HIS A 11 4.43 11.92 6.06
C HIS A 11 4.92 11.80 4.62
N ARG A 12 4.29 10.95 3.81
CA ARG A 12 4.67 10.67 2.41
C ARG A 12 6.05 10.05 2.27
N LYS A 13 6.47 9.30 3.27
CA LYS A 13 7.73 8.55 3.23
C LYS A 13 7.45 7.10 2.85
N PRO A 14 8.27 6.49 1.98
CA PRO A 14 8.07 5.08 1.63
C PRO A 14 8.35 4.19 2.82
N VAL A 15 7.42 3.30 3.13
CA VAL A 15 7.54 2.38 4.26
C VAL A 15 7.52 0.93 3.83
N GLY A 16 7.14 0.64 2.61
CA GLY A 16 7.07 -0.74 2.14
C GLY A 16 6.53 -0.84 0.73
N THR A 17 6.23 -2.06 0.32
CA THR A 17 5.77 -2.35 -1.03
C THR A 17 4.59 -3.32 -0.96
N ALA A 18 3.58 -3.08 -1.79
CA ALA A 18 2.45 -3.99 -1.95
C ALA A 18 2.52 -4.62 -3.34
N THR A 19 2.43 -5.95 -3.41
CA THR A 19 2.45 -6.69 -4.66
C THR A 19 1.15 -7.46 -4.80
N TRP A 20 0.43 -7.22 -5.90
CA TRP A 20 -0.83 -7.90 -6.17
C TRP A 20 -0.57 -9.20 -6.90
N ASN A 21 -1.15 -10.28 -6.39
CA ASN A 21 -1.09 -11.60 -7.01
C ASN A 21 -2.49 -11.94 -7.51
N LYS A 22 -2.71 -11.80 -8.82
CA LYS A 22 -4.02 -12.05 -9.41
C LYS A 22 -4.41 -13.52 -9.37
N ARG A 23 -3.43 -14.42 -9.39
CA ARG A 23 -3.69 -15.84 -9.36
C ARG A 23 -4.40 -16.27 -8.07
N ASN A 24 -3.99 -15.69 -6.95
CA ASN A 24 -4.53 -16.01 -5.63
C ASN A 24 -5.50 -14.95 -5.11
N SER A 25 -5.68 -13.86 -5.83
CA SER A 25 -6.48 -12.71 -5.40
C SER A 25 -6.00 -12.15 -4.07
N THR A 26 -4.69 -12.06 -3.90
CA THR A 26 -4.08 -11.60 -2.66
C THR A 26 -3.10 -10.44 -2.93
N VAL A 27 -2.85 -9.68 -1.86
CA VAL A 27 -1.85 -8.61 -1.87
C VAL A 27 -0.81 -8.95 -0.82
N GLU A 28 0.45 -9.05 -1.23
CA GLU A 28 1.55 -9.28 -0.31
C GLU A 28 2.19 -7.95 0.06
N ILE A 29 2.27 -7.68 1.36
CA ILE A 29 2.81 -6.42 1.87
C ILE A 29 4.14 -6.70 2.57
N VAL A 30 5.19 -6.05 2.08
CA VAL A 30 6.54 -6.19 2.61
C VAL A 30 7.01 -4.80 3.05
N TYR A 31 7.34 -4.68 4.32
CA TYR A 31 7.82 -3.42 4.88
C TYR A 31 9.34 -3.33 4.78
N SER A 32 9.85 -2.10 4.75
CA SER A 32 11.30 -1.89 4.73
C SER A 32 11.90 -2.28 6.08
N ASP A 33 13.22 -2.52 6.08
CA ASP A 33 13.92 -2.98 7.29
C ASP A 33 13.83 -1.98 8.45
N GLU A 34 13.66 -0.71 8.13
CA GLU A 34 13.56 0.34 9.15
C GLU A 34 12.20 0.33 9.85
N ILE A 35 11.20 -0.34 9.26
CA ILE A 35 9.86 -0.40 9.79
C ILE A 35 9.68 -1.74 10.52
N HIS A 36 9.25 -1.69 11.75
CA HIS A 36 9.13 -2.89 12.60
C HIS A 36 7.77 -3.58 12.47
N TYR A 37 7.18 -3.53 11.31
CA TYR A 37 5.93 -4.22 11.03
C TYR A 37 6.21 -5.55 10.34
N ALA A 38 5.45 -6.57 10.69
CA ALA A 38 5.57 -7.89 10.06
C ALA A 38 5.02 -7.85 8.64
N ASN A 39 5.68 -8.57 7.74
CA ASN A 39 5.14 -8.78 6.40
C ASN A 39 3.82 -9.52 6.48
N THR A 40 2.88 -9.21 5.61
CA THR A 40 1.57 -9.83 5.67
C THR A 40 1.01 -10.05 4.27
N THR A 41 0.06 -10.97 4.16
CA THR A 41 -0.66 -11.24 2.91
C THR A 41 -2.15 -11.09 3.20
N LEU A 42 -2.83 -10.34 2.33
CA LEU A 42 -4.24 -10.01 2.49
C LEU A 42 -5.02 -10.38 1.23
N ASP A 43 -6.31 -10.61 1.38
CA ASP A 43 -7.19 -10.71 0.22
C ASP A 43 -7.39 -9.31 -0.38
N PHE A 44 -7.74 -9.26 -1.68
CA PHE A 44 -7.98 -7.98 -2.34
C PHE A 44 -9.01 -7.13 -1.60
N GLU A 45 -10.04 -7.77 -1.07
CA GLU A 45 -11.11 -7.07 -0.37
C GLU A 45 -10.68 -6.46 0.95
N GLU A 46 -9.68 -7.04 1.58
CA GLU A 46 -9.19 -6.59 2.89
C GLU A 46 -8.15 -5.47 2.76
N PHE A 47 -7.61 -5.27 1.57
CA PHE A 47 -6.51 -4.34 1.38
C PHE A 47 -6.89 -2.91 1.77
N ASP A 48 -8.05 -2.43 1.31
CA ASP A 48 -8.49 -1.06 1.60
C ASP A 48 -8.65 -0.82 3.10
N ASP A 49 -9.25 -1.77 3.80
CA ASP A 49 -9.42 -1.67 5.25
C ASP A 49 -8.07 -1.71 5.96
N TYR A 50 -7.17 -2.55 5.47
CA TYR A 50 -5.85 -2.68 6.06
C TYR A 50 -5.04 -1.38 5.96
N ILE A 51 -4.98 -0.78 4.77
CA ILE A 51 -4.20 0.45 4.59
C ILE A 51 -4.81 1.61 5.36
N ALA A 52 -6.13 1.66 5.50
CA ALA A 52 -6.79 2.67 6.31
C ALA A 52 -6.43 2.51 7.78
N ARG A 53 -6.39 1.26 8.27
CA ARG A 53 -6.07 0.97 9.66
C ARG A 53 -4.61 1.28 9.98
N MET A 54 -3.71 0.99 9.04
CA MET A 54 -2.27 1.20 9.24
C MET A 54 -1.83 2.63 8.91
N ASP A 55 -2.75 3.46 8.41
CA ASP A 55 -2.48 4.84 8.03
C ASP A 55 -1.38 4.94 6.95
N VAL A 56 -1.45 4.04 5.97
CA VAL A 56 -0.55 4.05 4.83
C VAL A 56 -1.37 4.25 3.56
N LYS A 57 -0.72 4.73 2.51
CA LYS A 57 -1.35 4.99 1.23
C LYS A 57 -0.50 4.48 0.09
N THR A 58 -1.16 4.10 -1.00
CA THR A 58 -0.44 3.71 -2.21
C THR A 58 -0.04 4.97 -2.98
N GLU A 59 0.91 4.80 -3.90
CA GLU A 59 1.34 5.89 -4.75
C GLU A 59 0.17 6.48 -5.56
N GLU A 60 -0.73 5.61 -6.03
CA GLU A 60 -1.90 6.07 -6.78
C GLU A 60 -2.81 6.96 -5.94
N MET A 61 -3.00 6.62 -4.68
CA MET A 61 -3.81 7.42 -3.77
C MET A 61 -3.21 8.79 -3.52
N LEU A 62 -1.90 8.87 -3.38
CA LEU A 62 -1.22 10.15 -3.19
C LEU A 62 -1.36 11.02 -4.43
N ASN A 63 -1.28 10.44 -5.62
CA ASN A 63 -1.44 11.18 -6.86
C ASN A 63 -2.86 11.72 -6.99
N GLN A 64 -3.87 10.95 -6.60
CA GLN A 64 -5.26 11.39 -6.64
C GLN A 64 -5.49 12.58 -5.71
N ILE A 65 -4.92 12.52 -4.51
CA ILE A 65 -5.05 13.61 -3.54
C ILE A 65 -4.42 14.89 -4.11
N THR A 66 -3.28 14.75 -4.75
CA THR A 66 -2.61 15.90 -5.36
C THR A 66 -3.47 16.56 -6.43
N LEU A 67 -4.14 15.75 -7.25
CA LEU A 67 -5.03 16.25 -8.28
C LEU A 67 -6.21 17.02 -7.69
N GLU A 68 -6.77 16.51 -6.60
CA GLU A 68 -7.87 17.19 -5.94
C GLU A 68 -7.44 18.52 -5.35
N ASP A 69 -6.25 18.59 -4.81
CA ASP A 69 -5.72 19.84 -4.25
C ASP A 69 -5.52 20.91 -5.32
N LEU A 70 -5.28 20.50 -6.55
CA LEU A 70 -5.11 21.44 -7.65
C LEU A 70 -6.44 21.98 -8.19
N MET A 71 -7.53 21.35 -7.87
CA MET A 71 -8.85 21.76 -8.28
C MET A 71 -9.51 22.63 -7.22
#